data_a8380e35ceab501bf29ac727984333d0
#
_entry.id   a8380e35ceab501bf29ac727984333d0
#
_cell.length_a   1.000
_cell.length_b   1.000
_cell.length_c   1.000
_cell.angle_alpha   90.00
_cell.angle_beta   90.00
_cell.angle_gamma   90.00
#
_symmetry.space_group_name_H-M   'P 1'
#
loop_
_entity.id
_entity.type
_entity.pdbx_description
1 polymer ?
#
loop_
_entity_poly.entity_id
_entity_poly.type
_entity_poly.pdbx_seq_one_letter_code
_entity_poly.pdbx_strand_id
1 'polypeptide(L)'
;MTEAKPLAGKTALVTGSSKGIGAATALALAAAGAHVVITGRDVGALEGVEDAIHEGGGTATIAPVDLSESDGIARLASALAGRWDTLDILVIAAAYLPSLGPVTQIDGKELGRAITVNLLATQALLASFDPMLKRAPAGRVVGLTSSVAAKPRAYWSAYAATKAGFENLLDSYAREVGSISNVRVAIVDPGATRTQMRARAYPGEDPRSVKEPAVVAERIVALLTGDFETGHRERLETSG
;
A
#
# COMPACT_ATOMS: atom_id res chain seq x y z
N MET A 1 -7.90 7.49 32.60
CA MET A 1 -6.83 7.94 31.69
C MET A 1 -6.99 7.14 30.40
N THR A 2 -7.38 7.76 29.30
CA THR A 2 -7.44 7.09 27.99
C THR A 2 -6.01 6.77 27.60
N GLU A 3 -5.70 5.50 27.40
CA GLU A 3 -4.39 5.04 26.95
C GLU A 3 -4.04 5.76 25.63
N ALA A 4 -2.84 6.30 25.53
CA ALA A 4 -2.43 7.04 24.33
C ALA A 4 -2.41 6.08 23.14
N LYS A 5 -3.09 6.45 22.06
CA LYS A 5 -3.12 5.64 20.84
C LYS A 5 -1.68 5.48 20.30
N PRO A 6 -1.28 4.27 19.84
CA PRO A 6 0.14 3.97 19.53
C PRO A 6 0.71 4.79 18.36
N LEU A 7 -0.13 5.30 17.48
CA LEU A 7 0.26 6.15 16.34
C LEU A 7 -0.16 7.61 16.51
N ALA A 8 -0.49 8.05 17.74
CA ALA A 8 -0.85 9.44 17.98
C ALA A 8 0.27 10.41 17.53
N GLY A 9 -0.10 11.45 16.80
CA GLY A 9 0.83 12.44 16.24
C GLY A 9 1.62 11.98 15.02
N LYS A 10 1.36 10.78 14.48
CA LYS A 10 1.98 10.26 13.25
C LYS A 10 1.17 10.63 12.02
N THR A 11 1.88 10.88 10.91
CA THR A 11 1.28 11.09 9.59
C THR A 11 1.54 9.88 8.70
N ALA A 12 0.46 9.34 8.11
CA ALA A 12 0.52 8.18 7.23
C ALA A 12 -0.03 8.51 5.85
N LEU A 13 0.62 8.05 4.78
CA LEU A 13 0.09 8.05 3.42
C LEU A 13 -0.25 6.62 3.00
N VAL A 14 -1.49 6.39 2.56
CA VAL A 14 -1.94 5.09 2.06
C VAL A 14 -2.36 5.22 0.61
N THR A 15 -1.68 4.53 -0.30
CA THR A 15 -2.07 4.50 -1.71
C THR A 15 -3.12 3.42 -1.98
N GLY A 16 -4.05 3.69 -2.91
CA GLY A 16 -5.13 2.74 -3.22
C GLY A 16 -6.14 2.59 -2.09
N SER A 17 -6.35 3.64 -1.31
CA SER A 17 -7.19 3.65 -0.11
C SER A 17 -8.69 3.81 -0.39
N SER A 18 -9.13 3.86 -1.63
CA SER A 18 -10.57 3.94 -1.96
C SER A 18 -11.35 2.63 -1.71
N LYS A 19 -10.67 1.48 -1.54
CA LYS A 19 -11.32 0.17 -1.31
C LYS A 19 -10.34 -0.91 -0.87
N GLY A 20 -10.90 -2.06 -0.47
CA GLY A 20 -10.13 -3.27 -0.16
C GLY A 20 -9.12 -3.08 0.96
N ILE A 21 -7.91 -3.62 0.78
CA ILE A 21 -6.87 -3.59 1.83
C ILE A 21 -6.41 -2.16 2.12
N GLY A 22 -6.29 -1.30 1.10
CA GLY A 22 -5.88 0.09 1.29
C GLY A 22 -6.87 0.88 2.16
N ALA A 23 -8.18 0.76 1.90
CA ALA A 23 -9.23 1.39 2.71
C ALA A 23 -9.22 0.84 4.15
N ALA A 24 -9.18 -0.49 4.32
CA ALA A 24 -9.12 -1.10 5.64
C ALA A 24 -7.87 -0.67 6.43
N THR A 25 -6.72 -0.55 5.74
CA THR A 25 -5.47 -0.06 6.36
C THR A 25 -5.59 1.40 6.79
N ALA A 26 -6.19 2.25 5.97
CA ALA A 26 -6.43 3.66 6.31
C ALA A 26 -7.30 3.79 7.58
N LEU A 27 -8.41 3.04 7.65
CA LEU A 27 -9.28 2.98 8.82
C LEU A 27 -8.52 2.51 10.07
N ALA A 28 -7.75 1.44 9.96
CA ALA A 28 -7.02 0.87 11.09
C ALA A 28 -5.90 1.81 11.60
N LEU A 29 -5.18 2.48 10.71
CA LEU A 29 -4.16 3.49 11.07
C LEU A 29 -4.78 4.69 11.77
N ALA A 30 -5.91 5.19 11.28
CA ALA A 30 -6.65 6.28 11.91
C ALA A 30 -7.20 5.90 13.30
N ALA A 31 -7.73 4.68 13.44
CA ALA A 31 -8.14 4.14 14.73
C ALA A 31 -6.97 4.03 15.72
N ALA A 32 -5.76 3.70 15.24
CA ALA A 32 -4.53 3.68 16.01
C ALA A 32 -3.97 5.09 16.33
N GLY A 33 -4.58 6.16 15.80
CA GLY A 33 -4.28 7.56 16.14
C GLY A 33 -3.45 8.32 15.11
N ALA A 34 -3.11 7.73 13.97
CA ALA A 34 -2.44 8.45 12.89
C ALA A 34 -3.40 9.43 12.19
N HIS A 35 -2.86 10.55 11.70
CA HIS A 35 -3.51 11.31 10.65
C HIS A 35 -3.24 10.63 9.30
N VAL A 36 -4.27 10.26 8.57
CA VAL A 36 -4.11 9.45 7.35
C VAL A 36 -4.41 10.27 6.09
N VAL A 37 -3.42 10.41 5.23
CA VAL A 37 -3.62 10.89 3.87
C VAL A 37 -4.05 9.71 3.01
N ILE A 38 -5.29 9.78 2.51
CA ILE A 38 -5.89 8.74 1.67
C ILE A 38 -5.87 9.16 0.20
N THR A 39 -5.35 8.30 -0.67
CA THR A 39 -5.22 8.61 -2.09
C THR A 39 -5.71 7.48 -3.00
N GLY A 40 -6.32 7.89 -4.09
CA GLY A 40 -6.90 7.04 -5.12
C GLY A 40 -7.53 7.89 -6.22
N ARG A 41 -8.15 7.26 -7.21
CA ARG A 41 -8.77 7.94 -8.35
C ARG A 41 -10.25 8.26 -8.15
N ASP A 42 -10.91 7.49 -7.32
CA ASP A 42 -12.36 7.57 -7.08
C ASP A 42 -12.61 8.44 -5.84
N VAL A 43 -12.95 9.70 -6.10
CA VAL A 43 -13.15 10.72 -5.05
C VAL A 43 -14.31 10.32 -4.14
N GLY A 44 -15.46 9.89 -4.70
CA GLY A 44 -16.60 9.49 -3.88
C GLY A 44 -16.32 8.29 -2.97
N ALA A 45 -15.50 7.34 -3.45
CA ALA A 45 -15.07 6.22 -2.61
C ALA A 45 -14.07 6.67 -1.51
N LEU A 46 -13.24 7.68 -1.78
CA LEU A 46 -12.35 8.28 -0.77
C LEU A 46 -13.15 9.05 0.28
N GLU A 47 -14.17 9.82 -0.12
CA GLU A 47 -15.09 10.51 0.79
C GLU A 47 -15.76 9.53 1.76
N GLY A 48 -16.26 8.39 1.26
CA GLY A 48 -16.83 7.36 2.12
C GLY A 48 -15.82 6.74 3.10
N VAL A 49 -14.53 6.65 2.74
CA VAL A 49 -13.48 6.20 3.68
C VAL A 49 -13.15 7.30 4.69
N GLU A 50 -13.10 8.57 4.28
CA GLU A 50 -12.88 9.70 5.18
C GLU A 50 -14.00 9.82 6.22
N ASP A 51 -15.25 9.72 5.79
CA ASP A 51 -16.43 9.73 6.66
C ASP A 51 -16.33 8.60 7.72
N ALA A 52 -16.04 7.39 7.29
CA ALA A 52 -15.87 6.26 8.22
C ALA A 52 -14.70 6.44 9.20
N ILE A 53 -13.61 7.10 8.78
CA ILE A 53 -12.51 7.49 9.67
C ILE A 53 -12.98 8.51 10.71
N HIS A 54 -13.73 9.54 10.30
CA HIS A 54 -14.24 10.57 11.19
C HIS A 54 -15.28 10.01 12.17
N GLU A 55 -16.18 9.16 11.71
CA GLU A 55 -17.14 8.45 12.57
C GLU A 55 -16.44 7.58 13.63
N GLY A 56 -15.28 6.98 13.28
CA GLY A 56 -14.41 6.26 14.21
C GLY A 56 -13.57 7.16 15.14
N GLY A 57 -13.74 8.50 15.08
CA GLY A 57 -12.99 9.47 15.88
C GLY A 57 -11.51 9.63 15.45
N GLY A 58 -11.19 9.25 14.21
CA GLY A 58 -9.90 9.46 13.59
C GLY A 58 -9.85 10.74 12.74
N THR A 59 -8.75 10.97 12.05
CA THR A 59 -8.59 12.09 11.12
C THR A 59 -7.96 11.65 9.80
N ALA A 60 -8.48 12.20 8.70
CA ALA A 60 -7.94 11.95 7.37
C ALA A 60 -7.85 13.23 6.54
N THR A 61 -7.17 13.13 5.41
CA THR A 61 -7.14 14.12 4.34
C THR A 61 -7.23 13.38 3.01
N ILE A 62 -8.21 13.72 2.20
CA ILE A 62 -8.33 13.20 0.84
C ILE A 62 -7.33 13.90 -0.07
N ALA A 63 -6.55 13.12 -0.79
CA ALA A 63 -5.62 13.59 -1.82
C ALA A 63 -5.80 12.77 -3.10
N PRO A 64 -6.74 13.12 -3.99
CA PRO A 64 -7.02 12.34 -5.19
C PRO A 64 -5.83 12.37 -6.14
N VAL A 65 -5.33 11.20 -6.53
CA VAL A 65 -4.23 11.06 -7.49
C VAL A 65 -4.43 9.81 -8.33
N ASP A 66 -4.27 9.95 -9.64
CA ASP A 66 -4.03 8.80 -10.52
C ASP A 66 -2.51 8.55 -10.58
N LEU A 67 -2.09 7.41 -10.03
CA LEU A 67 -0.68 7.01 -10.01
C LEU A 67 -0.11 6.72 -11.42
N SER A 68 -0.95 6.72 -12.46
CA SER A 68 -0.49 6.62 -13.84
C SER A 68 -0.16 7.96 -14.48
N GLU A 69 -0.49 9.09 -13.84
CA GLU A 69 -0.10 10.42 -14.29
C GLU A 69 1.36 10.71 -13.96
N SER A 70 2.10 11.26 -14.93
CA SER A 70 3.56 11.43 -14.86
C SER A 70 4.03 12.34 -13.71
N ASP A 71 3.22 13.32 -13.31
CA ASP A 71 3.55 14.33 -12.29
C ASP A 71 2.64 14.26 -11.05
N GLY A 72 1.62 13.38 -11.06
CA GLY A 72 0.65 13.26 -9.97
C GLY A 72 1.30 12.98 -8.60
N ILE A 73 2.27 12.07 -8.57
CA ILE A 73 2.99 11.73 -7.32
C ILE A 73 3.88 12.88 -6.85
N ALA A 74 4.54 13.57 -7.77
CA ALA A 74 5.40 14.72 -7.42
C ALA A 74 4.56 15.89 -6.87
N ARG A 75 3.39 16.17 -7.46
CA ARG A 75 2.43 17.17 -6.95
C ARG A 75 1.94 16.77 -5.55
N LEU A 76 1.57 15.49 -5.35
CA LEU A 76 1.16 14.98 -4.04
C LEU A 76 2.26 15.20 -3.00
N ALA A 77 3.50 14.82 -3.31
CA ALA A 77 4.61 14.98 -2.38
C ALA A 77 4.89 16.46 -2.04
N SER A 78 4.81 17.34 -3.03
CA SER A 78 4.97 18.78 -2.81
C SER A 78 3.85 19.34 -1.92
N ALA A 79 2.60 18.91 -2.14
CA ALA A 79 1.46 19.35 -1.32
C ALA A 79 1.59 18.85 0.14
N LEU A 80 2.04 17.61 0.34
CA LEU A 80 2.24 17.06 1.68
C LEU A 80 3.42 17.76 2.39
N ALA A 81 4.53 17.98 1.70
CA ALA A 81 5.70 18.68 2.25
C ALA A 81 5.42 20.15 2.61
N GLY A 82 4.43 20.79 1.97
CA GLY A 82 3.91 22.11 2.36
C GLY A 82 3.07 22.14 3.62
N ARG A 83 2.63 20.97 4.11
CA ARG A 83 1.74 20.85 5.28
C ARG A 83 2.38 20.10 6.47
N TRP A 84 3.27 19.15 6.20
CA TRP A 84 3.95 18.33 7.21
C TRP A 84 5.45 18.26 6.93
N ASP A 85 6.26 18.42 7.95
CA ASP A 85 7.72 18.31 7.85
C ASP A 85 8.16 16.85 7.63
N THR A 86 7.41 15.90 8.16
CA THR A 86 7.70 14.46 8.12
C THR A 86 6.54 13.65 7.57
N LEU A 87 6.86 12.52 6.96
CA LEU A 87 5.95 11.42 6.72
C LEU A 87 6.44 10.23 7.53
N ASP A 88 5.66 9.80 8.54
CA ASP A 88 6.07 8.69 9.40
C ASP A 88 5.82 7.32 8.73
N ILE A 89 4.74 7.20 7.96
CA ILE A 89 4.29 5.93 7.38
C ILE A 89 3.90 6.11 5.91
N LEU A 90 4.45 5.26 5.04
CA LEU A 90 4.02 5.10 3.64
C LEU A 90 3.54 3.67 3.41
N VAL A 91 2.25 3.49 3.09
CA VAL A 91 1.70 2.20 2.69
C VAL A 91 1.40 2.18 1.20
N ILE A 92 2.13 1.36 0.45
CA ILE A 92 1.96 1.18 -0.98
C ILE A 92 1.02 -0.01 -1.22
N ALA A 93 -0.30 0.28 -1.22
CA ALA A 93 -1.35 -0.73 -1.41
C ALA A 93 -2.00 -0.65 -2.80
N ALA A 94 -1.79 0.43 -3.54
CA ALA A 94 -2.30 0.56 -4.90
C ALA A 94 -1.68 -0.49 -5.82
N ALA A 95 -2.53 -1.13 -6.63
CA ALA A 95 -2.08 -2.03 -7.68
C ALA A 95 -3.13 -2.13 -8.80
N TYR A 96 -2.66 -2.43 -9.99
CA TYR A 96 -3.47 -2.77 -11.14
C TYR A 96 -3.26 -4.24 -11.51
N LEU A 97 -4.36 -4.99 -11.59
CA LEU A 97 -4.37 -6.37 -12.09
C LEU A 97 -4.82 -6.33 -13.56
N PRO A 98 -3.93 -6.63 -14.53
CA PRO A 98 -4.32 -6.77 -15.92
C PRO A 98 -5.20 -8.01 -16.13
N SER A 99 -5.79 -8.14 -17.31
CA SER A 99 -6.51 -9.35 -17.69
C SER A 99 -5.59 -10.56 -17.64
N LEU A 100 -6.07 -11.64 -17.02
CA LEU A 100 -5.30 -12.87 -16.89
C LEU A 100 -5.36 -13.66 -18.22
N GLY A 101 -4.22 -14.07 -18.73
CA GLY A 101 -4.14 -14.76 -20.00
C GLY A 101 -2.75 -15.33 -20.31
N PRO A 102 -2.64 -16.11 -21.42
CA PRO A 102 -1.35 -16.66 -21.85
C PRO A 102 -0.32 -15.55 -22.10
N VAL A 103 0.95 -15.81 -21.78
CA VAL A 103 2.04 -14.83 -21.93
C VAL A 103 2.17 -14.30 -23.37
N THR A 104 1.84 -15.12 -24.33
CA THR A 104 1.89 -14.78 -25.77
C THR A 104 0.71 -13.92 -26.26
N GLN A 105 -0.30 -13.72 -25.42
CA GLN A 105 -1.53 -12.98 -25.74
C GLN A 105 -1.77 -11.80 -24.80
N ILE A 106 -0.75 -11.37 -24.05
CA ILE A 106 -0.87 -10.21 -23.17
C ILE A 106 -1.16 -8.96 -24.01
N ASP A 107 -2.21 -8.23 -23.65
CA ASP A 107 -2.47 -6.92 -24.22
C ASP A 107 -1.41 -5.92 -23.80
N GLY A 108 -0.75 -5.28 -24.77
CA GLY A 108 0.36 -4.35 -24.51
C GLY A 108 -0.05 -3.10 -23.73
N LYS A 109 -1.32 -2.63 -23.88
CA LYS A 109 -1.82 -1.48 -23.11
C LYS A 109 -2.06 -1.86 -21.64
N GLU A 110 -2.62 -3.04 -21.42
CA GLU A 110 -2.81 -3.56 -20.06
C GLU A 110 -1.46 -3.82 -19.35
N LEU A 111 -0.48 -4.39 -20.07
CA LEU A 111 0.87 -4.57 -19.54
C LEU A 111 1.53 -3.21 -19.23
N GLY A 112 1.46 -2.26 -20.16
CA GLY A 112 1.98 -0.91 -19.94
C GLY A 112 1.37 -0.25 -18.72
N ARG A 113 0.04 -0.35 -18.56
CA ARG A 113 -0.65 0.17 -17.36
C ARG A 113 -0.22 -0.54 -16.08
N ALA A 114 -0.05 -1.86 -16.11
CA ALA A 114 0.44 -2.61 -14.95
C ALA A 114 1.85 -2.19 -14.56
N ILE A 115 2.75 -2.00 -15.53
CA ILE A 115 4.11 -1.49 -15.30
C ILE A 115 4.05 -0.09 -14.69
N THR A 116 3.24 0.80 -15.25
CA THR A 116 3.12 2.18 -14.75
C THR A 116 2.64 2.21 -13.31
N VAL A 117 1.52 1.54 -13.00
CA VAL A 117 0.90 1.62 -11.67
C VAL A 117 1.65 0.80 -10.61
N ASN A 118 2.11 -0.43 -10.96
CA ASN A 118 2.69 -1.32 -9.97
C ASN A 118 4.20 -1.13 -9.79
N LEU A 119 4.90 -0.60 -10.79
CA LEU A 119 6.37 -0.50 -10.78
C LEU A 119 6.85 0.94 -10.82
N LEU A 120 6.52 1.71 -11.87
CA LEU A 120 7.02 3.08 -12.01
C LEU A 120 6.47 3.99 -10.91
N ALA A 121 5.19 3.88 -10.57
CA ALA A 121 4.60 4.64 -9.48
C ALA A 121 5.25 4.29 -8.12
N THR A 122 5.65 3.03 -7.91
CA THR A 122 6.38 2.64 -6.69
C THR A 122 7.71 3.35 -6.59
N GLN A 123 8.50 3.36 -7.66
CA GLN A 123 9.76 4.09 -7.70
C GLN A 123 9.54 5.59 -7.47
N ALA A 124 8.54 6.19 -8.12
CA ALA A 124 8.21 7.60 -7.97
C ALA A 124 7.76 7.95 -6.53
N LEU A 125 6.98 7.09 -5.87
CA LEU A 125 6.58 7.24 -4.47
C LEU A 125 7.81 7.21 -3.55
N LEU A 126 8.68 6.22 -3.71
CA LEU A 126 9.91 6.13 -2.91
C LEU A 126 10.78 7.39 -3.11
N ALA A 127 11.04 7.79 -4.35
CA ALA A 127 11.87 8.97 -4.65
C ALA A 127 11.27 10.27 -4.09
N SER A 128 9.96 10.45 -4.22
CA SER A 128 9.29 11.69 -3.82
C SER A 128 9.12 11.81 -2.30
N PHE A 129 8.93 10.71 -1.58
CA PHE A 129 8.69 10.72 -0.13
C PHE A 129 9.91 10.37 0.72
N ASP A 130 11.02 9.87 0.13
CA ASP A 130 12.26 9.56 0.85
C ASP A 130 12.75 10.71 1.77
N PRO A 131 12.77 11.99 1.33
CA PRO A 131 13.21 13.07 2.20
C PRO A 131 12.31 13.26 3.43
N MET A 132 11.00 13.07 3.31
CA MET A 132 10.06 13.20 4.43
C MET A 132 10.14 11.99 5.37
N LEU A 133 10.30 10.78 4.81
CA LEU A 133 10.50 9.54 5.58
C LEU A 133 11.79 9.58 6.39
N LYS A 134 12.89 10.09 5.81
CA LYS A 134 14.19 10.23 6.50
C LYS A 134 14.20 11.30 7.60
N ARG A 135 13.36 12.33 7.49
CA ARG A 135 13.19 13.32 8.56
C ARG A 135 12.34 12.81 9.72
N ALA A 136 11.51 11.80 9.49
CA ALA A 136 10.74 11.17 10.56
C ALA A 136 11.68 10.44 11.55
N PRO A 137 11.43 10.52 12.88
CA PRO A 137 12.26 9.80 13.87
C PRO A 137 12.33 8.30 13.62
N ALA A 138 11.29 7.72 13.02
CA ALA A 138 11.20 6.31 12.68
C ALA A 138 10.30 6.12 11.45
N GLY A 139 10.80 6.47 10.27
CA GLY A 139 10.06 6.29 9.01
C GLY A 139 9.75 4.81 8.73
N ARG A 140 8.56 4.52 8.24
CA ARG A 140 8.10 3.16 7.92
C ARG A 140 7.51 3.10 6.53
N VAL A 141 7.95 2.12 5.74
CA VAL A 141 7.39 1.82 4.42
C VAL A 141 6.87 0.39 4.42
N VAL A 142 5.61 0.20 4.04
CA VAL A 142 5.01 -1.12 3.84
C VAL A 142 4.52 -1.24 2.41
N GLY A 143 5.03 -2.21 1.67
CA GLY A 143 4.57 -2.54 0.34
C GLY A 143 3.76 -3.83 0.29
N LEU A 144 2.57 -3.79 -0.32
CA LEU A 144 1.75 -4.98 -0.52
C LEU A 144 2.15 -5.71 -1.80
N THR A 145 2.64 -6.94 -1.65
CA THR A 145 3.02 -7.81 -2.75
C THR A 145 1.99 -8.93 -3.01
N SER A 146 2.41 -9.99 -3.64
CA SER A 146 1.62 -11.18 -3.92
C SER A 146 2.52 -12.39 -4.10
N SER A 147 2.05 -13.57 -3.72
CA SER A 147 2.75 -14.84 -3.90
C SER A 147 3.20 -15.12 -5.35
N VAL A 148 2.56 -14.51 -6.34
CA VAL A 148 2.93 -14.67 -7.75
C VAL A 148 4.23 -13.94 -8.11
N ALA A 149 4.70 -13.02 -7.28
CA ALA A 149 6.01 -12.38 -7.45
C ALA A 149 7.16 -13.40 -7.34
N ALA A 150 7.10 -14.25 -6.32
CA ALA A 150 8.12 -15.27 -6.05
C ALA A 150 7.84 -16.63 -6.74
N LYS A 151 6.55 -16.97 -6.93
CA LYS A 151 6.11 -18.25 -7.53
C LYS A 151 5.18 -17.97 -8.72
N PRO A 152 5.74 -17.86 -9.95
CA PRO A 152 4.94 -17.61 -11.15
C PRO A 152 3.83 -18.65 -11.34
N ARG A 153 2.68 -18.21 -11.84
CA ARG A 153 1.54 -19.06 -12.20
C ARG A 153 1.15 -18.83 -13.65
N ALA A 154 0.67 -19.88 -14.31
CA ALA A 154 0.09 -19.75 -15.64
C ALA A 154 -0.97 -18.65 -15.66
N TYR A 155 -0.99 -17.86 -16.72
CA TYR A 155 -1.91 -16.74 -16.95
C TYR A 155 -1.68 -15.47 -16.10
N TRP A 156 -0.76 -15.46 -15.15
CA TRP A 156 -0.51 -14.34 -14.24
C TRP A 156 0.73 -13.51 -14.60
N SER A 157 1.38 -13.82 -15.72
CA SER A 157 2.73 -13.34 -16.03
C SER A 157 2.87 -11.81 -16.01
N ALA A 158 1.90 -11.06 -16.57
CA ALA A 158 1.95 -9.59 -16.57
C ALA A 158 1.92 -9.00 -15.17
N TYR A 159 1.03 -9.50 -14.31
CA TYR A 159 0.96 -9.05 -12.90
C TYR A 159 2.17 -9.53 -12.10
N ALA A 160 2.55 -10.80 -12.25
CA ALA A 160 3.67 -11.41 -11.55
C ALA A 160 4.99 -10.67 -11.83
N ALA A 161 5.27 -10.34 -13.10
CA ALA A 161 6.47 -9.59 -13.48
C ALA A 161 6.52 -8.21 -12.80
N THR A 162 5.39 -7.48 -12.76
CA THR A 162 5.36 -6.18 -12.08
C THR A 162 5.51 -6.30 -10.57
N LYS A 163 4.96 -7.35 -9.95
CA LYS A 163 5.11 -7.56 -8.50
C LYS A 163 6.51 -8.07 -8.13
N ALA A 164 7.16 -8.85 -8.98
CA ALA A 164 8.57 -9.21 -8.79
C ALA A 164 9.49 -7.96 -8.86
N GLY A 165 9.27 -7.10 -9.85
CA GLY A 165 9.99 -5.82 -9.93
C GLY A 165 9.69 -4.88 -8.75
N PHE A 166 8.43 -4.83 -8.30
CA PHE A 166 8.01 -4.10 -7.10
C PHE A 166 8.78 -4.55 -5.85
N GLU A 167 8.86 -5.87 -5.61
CA GLU A 167 9.63 -6.42 -4.49
C GLU A 167 11.11 -6.06 -4.60
N ASN A 168 11.70 -6.17 -5.79
CA ASN A 168 13.09 -5.84 -6.00
C ASN A 168 13.39 -4.36 -5.71
N LEU A 169 12.51 -3.42 -6.12
CA LEU A 169 12.65 -2.00 -5.79
C LEU A 169 12.61 -1.74 -4.28
N LEU A 170 11.67 -2.37 -3.58
CA LEU A 170 11.56 -2.22 -2.12
C LEU A 170 12.74 -2.83 -1.37
N ASP A 171 13.24 -3.98 -1.79
CA ASP A 171 14.43 -4.60 -1.20
C ASP A 171 15.69 -3.76 -1.43
N SER A 172 15.85 -3.22 -2.64
CA SER A 172 16.96 -2.31 -2.95
C SER A 172 16.90 -1.07 -2.06
N TYR A 173 15.73 -0.43 -1.98
CA TYR A 173 15.51 0.73 -1.12
C TYR A 173 15.76 0.40 0.37
N ALA A 174 15.28 -0.75 0.84
CA ALA A 174 15.53 -1.20 2.22
C ALA A 174 17.03 -1.27 2.55
N ARG A 175 17.84 -1.81 1.62
CA ARG A 175 19.31 -1.91 1.77
C ARG A 175 19.98 -0.55 1.72
N GLU A 176 19.51 0.35 0.83
CA GLU A 176 20.04 1.71 0.70
C GLU A 176 19.81 2.54 1.96
N VAL A 177 18.61 2.50 2.54
CA VAL A 177 18.25 3.31 3.70
C VAL A 177 18.67 2.70 5.05
N GLY A 178 18.81 1.38 5.11
CA GLY A 178 19.03 0.65 6.36
C GLY A 178 20.31 1.00 7.10
N SER A 179 21.35 1.44 6.38
CA SER A 179 22.64 1.83 6.97
C SER A 179 22.81 3.33 7.23
N ILE A 180 21.93 4.16 6.66
CA ILE A 180 22.09 5.63 6.65
C ILE A 180 20.91 6.39 7.25
N SER A 181 19.86 5.71 7.68
CA SER A 181 18.65 6.34 8.21
C SER A 181 17.90 5.41 9.18
N ASN A 182 16.87 5.97 9.85
CA ASN A 182 15.94 5.21 10.68
C ASN A 182 14.71 4.68 9.88
N VAL A 183 14.74 4.77 8.56
CA VAL A 183 13.67 4.24 7.71
C VAL A 183 13.75 2.72 7.67
N ARG A 184 12.61 2.07 7.91
CA ARG A 184 12.48 0.62 7.78
C ARG A 184 11.42 0.25 6.76
N VAL A 185 11.72 -0.75 5.96
CA VAL A 185 10.89 -1.21 4.84
C VAL A 185 10.43 -2.63 5.09
N ALA A 186 9.14 -2.88 4.92
CA ALA A 186 8.57 -4.22 4.98
C ALA A 186 7.78 -4.53 3.70
N ILE A 187 7.78 -5.80 3.32
CA ILE A 187 7.04 -6.34 2.19
C ILE A 187 6.06 -7.38 2.72
N VAL A 188 4.77 -7.14 2.49
CA VAL A 188 3.69 -8.00 3.01
C VAL A 188 2.93 -8.64 1.85
N ASP A 189 2.93 -9.97 1.78
CA ASP A 189 1.99 -10.72 0.94
C ASP A 189 0.69 -10.92 1.73
N PRO A 190 -0.40 -10.24 1.36
CA PRO A 190 -1.66 -10.34 2.09
C PRO A 190 -2.33 -11.72 1.95
N GLY A 191 -1.84 -12.59 1.06
CA GLY A 191 -2.50 -13.85 0.72
C GLY A 191 -3.90 -13.66 0.10
N ALA A 192 -4.72 -14.70 0.12
CA ALA A 192 -6.10 -14.62 -0.38
C ALA A 192 -6.94 -13.73 0.55
N THR A 193 -7.42 -12.59 0.01
CA THR A 193 -8.15 -11.56 0.75
C THR A 193 -9.38 -11.11 -0.03
N ARG A 194 -10.53 -10.94 0.64
CA ARG A 194 -11.82 -10.57 0.04
C ARG A 194 -11.79 -9.13 -0.48
N THR A 195 -11.46 -8.98 -1.76
CA THR A 195 -11.37 -7.70 -2.47
C THR A 195 -12.00 -7.80 -3.84
N GLN A 196 -12.35 -6.67 -4.44
CA GLN A 196 -12.81 -6.65 -5.84
C GLN A 196 -11.73 -7.19 -6.81
N MET A 197 -10.45 -6.96 -6.52
CA MET A 197 -9.35 -7.52 -7.31
C MET A 197 -9.36 -9.05 -7.23
N ARG A 198 -9.56 -9.62 -6.06
CA ARG A 198 -9.66 -11.08 -5.86
C ARG A 198 -10.86 -11.66 -6.58
N ALA A 199 -12.05 -11.07 -6.43
CA ALA A 199 -13.27 -11.51 -7.10
C ALA A 199 -13.12 -11.48 -8.64
N ARG A 200 -12.41 -10.50 -9.19
CA ARG A 200 -12.10 -10.44 -10.63
C ARG A 200 -11.14 -11.54 -11.06
N ALA A 201 -10.16 -11.88 -10.23
CA ALA A 201 -9.19 -12.94 -10.52
C ALA A 201 -9.75 -14.35 -10.36
N TYR A 202 -10.72 -14.53 -9.47
CA TYR A 202 -11.33 -15.81 -9.12
C TYR A 202 -12.87 -15.67 -9.03
N PRO A 203 -13.56 -15.51 -10.17
CA PRO A 203 -15.00 -15.18 -10.18
C PRO A 203 -15.90 -16.28 -9.62
N GLY A 204 -15.39 -17.51 -9.48
CA GLY A 204 -16.13 -18.66 -8.90
C GLY A 204 -15.79 -18.95 -7.44
N GLU A 205 -14.92 -18.17 -6.80
CA GLU A 205 -14.51 -18.38 -5.41
C GLU A 205 -15.59 -17.88 -4.44
N ASP A 206 -15.93 -18.68 -3.42
CA ASP A 206 -16.80 -18.20 -2.33
C ASP A 206 -16.09 -17.07 -1.55
N PRO A 207 -16.65 -15.86 -1.53
CA PRO A 207 -16.01 -14.75 -0.80
C PRO A 207 -15.79 -15.01 0.70
N ARG A 208 -16.54 -15.93 1.29
CA ARG A 208 -16.40 -16.32 2.70
C ARG A 208 -15.22 -17.27 2.95
N SER A 209 -14.65 -17.86 1.90
CA SER A 209 -13.47 -18.73 2.01
C SER A 209 -12.15 -17.98 2.11
N VAL A 210 -12.18 -16.66 1.99
CA VAL A 210 -11.00 -15.79 2.04
C VAL A 210 -11.14 -14.75 3.15
N LYS A 211 -10.01 -14.37 3.73
CA LYS A 211 -9.99 -13.42 4.86
C LYS A 211 -10.48 -12.02 4.47
N GLU A 212 -11.00 -11.30 5.45
CA GLU A 212 -11.38 -9.90 5.31
C GLU A 212 -10.15 -8.98 5.16
N PRO A 213 -10.30 -7.85 4.44
CA PRO A 213 -9.26 -6.82 4.37
C PRO A 213 -8.82 -6.30 5.75
N ALA A 214 -9.74 -6.28 6.73
CA ALA A 214 -9.46 -5.84 8.10
C ALA A 214 -8.37 -6.67 8.77
N VAL A 215 -8.34 -7.99 8.56
CA VAL A 215 -7.29 -8.88 9.11
C VAL A 215 -5.91 -8.49 8.60
N VAL A 216 -5.81 -8.11 7.32
CA VAL A 216 -4.55 -7.62 6.75
C VAL A 216 -4.18 -6.27 7.34
N ALA A 217 -5.14 -5.37 7.47
CA ALA A 217 -4.95 -4.03 8.03
C ALA A 217 -4.48 -4.08 9.49
N GLU A 218 -5.08 -4.92 10.32
CA GLU A 218 -4.68 -5.14 11.72
C GLU A 218 -3.22 -5.62 11.79
N ARG A 219 -2.84 -6.55 10.92
CA ARG A 219 -1.45 -7.03 10.87
C ARG A 219 -0.47 -5.94 10.44
N ILE A 220 -0.84 -5.11 9.45
CA ILE A 220 -0.03 -3.96 9.03
C ILE A 220 0.14 -2.98 10.19
N VAL A 221 -0.91 -2.66 10.95
CA VAL A 221 -0.81 -1.79 12.12
C VAL A 221 0.08 -2.42 13.20
N ALA A 222 -0.08 -3.70 13.49
CA ALA A 222 0.77 -4.42 14.45
C ALA A 222 2.26 -4.38 14.04
N LEU A 223 2.55 -4.53 12.74
CA LEU A 223 3.91 -4.40 12.21
C LEU A 223 4.43 -2.97 12.38
N LEU A 224 3.64 -1.96 12.06
CA LEU A 224 4.02 -0.55 12.12
C LEU A 224 4.19 -0.01 13.55
N THR A 225 3.50 -0.58 14.52
CA THR A 225 3.61 -0.25 15.96
C THR A 225 4.66 -1.07 16.69
N GLY A 226 5.10 -2.17 16.09
CA GLY A 226 6.18 -3.01 16.58
C GLY A 226 7.55 -2.58 16.08
N ASP A 227 8.55 -3.35 16.45
CA ASP A 227 9.89 -3.24 15.89
C ASP A 227 10.13 -4.36 14.86
N PHE A 228 10.76 -4.03 13.74
CA PHE A 228 11.17 -4.98 12.71
C PHE A 228 12.44 -4.49 12.01
N GLU A 229 13.24 -5.42 11.56
CA GLU A 229 14.42 -5.10 10.75
C GLU A 229 14.00 -4.67 9.33
N THR A 230 14.72 -3.69 8.76
CA THR A 230 14.46 -3.28 7.37
C THR A 230 14.68 -4.47 6.42
N GLY A 231 13.83 -4.58 5.39
CA GLY A 231 13.79 -5.75 4.53
C GLY A 231 12.91 -6.89 5.07
N HIS A 232 12.14 -6.65 6.16
CA HIS A 232 11.18 -7.61 6.69
C HIS A 232 10.22 -8.08 5.61
N ARG A 233 10.00 -9.41 5.57
CA ARG A 233 9.03 -10.04 4.66
C ARG A 233 8.12 -10.96 5.43
N GLU A 234 6.83 -10.84 5.18
CA GLU A 234 5.87 -11.79 5.72
C GLU A 234 4.74 -12.10 4.73
N ARG A 235 4.13 -13.24 4.92
CA ARG A 235 2.93 -13.65 4.22
C ARG A 235 1.85 -14.02 5.21
N LEU A 236 0.66 -13.45 5.01
CA LEU A 236 -0.50 -13.78 5.81
C LEU A 236 -1.19 -15.01 5.22
N GLU A 237 -1.07 -16.14 5.92
CA GLU A 237 -1.80 -17.34 5.54
C GLU A 237 -3.32 -17.13 5.70
N THR A 238 -4.10 -17.85 4.92
CA THR A 238 -5.55 -17.94 5.14
C THR A 238 -5.74 -18.78 6.38
N SER A 239 -6.35 -18.23 7.43
CA SER A 239 -6.77 -19.05 8.57
C SER A 239 -7.64 -20.17 8.03
N GLY A 240 -7.23 -21.44 8.20
CA GLY A 240 -7.97 -22.60 7.80
C GLY A 240 -9.29 -22.75 8.55
#